data_b55e8fe555440f2afadd102fda402881
#
_entry.id   b55e8fe555440f2afadd102fda402881
#
_cell.length_a   1.000
_cell.length_b   1.000
_cell.length_c   1.000
_cell.angle_alpha   90.00
_cell.angle_beta   90.00
_cell.angle_gamma   90.00
#
_symmetry.space_group_name_H-M   'P 1'
#
loop_
_entity.id
_entity.type
_entity.pdbx_description
1 polymer ?
#
loop_
_entity_poly.entity_id
_entity_poly.type
_entity_poly.pdbx_seq_one_letter_code
_entity_poly.pdbx_strand_id
1 'polypeptide(L)'
;MKRSSKLVLAAVALSLSSCTGIGGGGLSDYYGLVRPQSVRVGDGGMTVTAPREWNRQRRLFFDDVRWVEDWTLNGPLLDNMSFISGLPHGRYLIQTNRRDAQQVPRFHSNMTAPEIQSMLESAFRVRGGAVDFKTLSLQPRQFVGQPGFQFDFEHLDSDEVWRKGRAVAAVIDGRLYLIMIDAVRSHYYPEALADLEALVASAQLRR
;
A
#
# COMPACT_ATOMS: atom_id res chain seq x y z
N MET A 1 -65.56 44.87 -7.62
CA MET A 1 -65.01 44.08 -6.49
C MET A 1 -63.75 43.37 -6.97
N LYS A 2 -62.60 43.98 -6.71
CA LYS A 2 -61.25 43.50 -7.08
C LYS A 2 -60.52 43.09 -5.81
N ARG A 3 -60.22 41.82 -5.59
CA ARG A 3 -59.19 41.32 -4.67
C ARG A 3 -58.97 39.86 -4.96
N SER A 4 -57.76 39.47 -5.38
CA SER A 4 -57.12 38.17 -5.22
C SER A 4 -56.21 37.87 -6.44
N SER A 5 -55.11 38.51 -6.53
CA SER A 5 -54.12 38.17 -7.56
C SER A 5 -52.67 38.56 -7.13
N LYS A 6 -52.32 38.37 -5.83
CA LYS A 6 -50.96 38.67 -5.35
C LYS A 6 -50.36 37.59 -4.42
N LEU A 7 -50.89 36.38 -4.42
CA LEU A 7 -50.46 35.34 -3.47
C LEU A 7 -49.92 34.06 -4.13
N VAL A 8 -49.59 34.08 -5.42
CA VAL A 8 -49.06 32.88 -6.12
C VAL A 8 -47.59 33.00 -6.54
N LEU A 9 -46.92 34.14 -6.31
CA LEU A 9 -45.53 34.32 -6.76
C LEU A 9 -44.45 34.15 -5.67
N ALA A 10 -44.81 33.72 -4.49
CA ALA A 10 -43.86 33.55 -3.37
C ALA A 10 -43.48 32.10 -3.04
N ALA A 11 -43.98 31.09 -3.78
CA ALA A 11 -43.79 29.67 -3.43
C ALA A 11 -42.83 28.91 -4.33
N VAL A 12 -42.15 29.53 -5.30
CA VAL A 12 -41.24 28.82 -6.23
C VAL A 12 -39.74 29.07 -5.96
N ALA A 13 -39.38 29.90 -4.98
CA ALA A 13 -37.99 30.27 -4.72
C ALA A 13 -37.30 29.43 -3.61
N LEU A 14 -37.91 28.38 -3.09
CA LEU A 14 -37.34 27.58 -1.94
C LEU A 14 -36.95 26.17 -2.27
N SER A 15 -36.80 25.76 -3.52
CA SER A 15 -36.47 24.39 -3.88
C SER A 15 -35.10 24.17 -4.56
N LEU A 16 -34.18 25.14 -4.50
CA LEU A 16 -32.86 25.02 -5.11
C LEU A 16 -31.69 25.04 -4.14
N SER A 17 -31.90 24.79 -2.85
CA SER A 17 -30.82 24.74 -1.85
C SER A 17 -30.69 23.39 -1.14
N SER A 18 -30.88 22.28 -1.83
CA SER A 18 -30.64 20.95 -1.24
C SER A 18 -29.62 20.11 -2.03
N CYS A 19 -28.52 20.73 -2.44
CA CYS A 19 -27.32 20.04 -2.87
C CYS A 19 -26.09 20.58 -2.14
N THR A 20 -26.18 20.77 -0.84
CA THR A 20 -25.01 21.02 0.00
C THR A 20 -24.91 19.90 1.05
N GLY A 21 -24.08 18.90 0.71
CA GLY A 21 -23.25 18.28 1.72
C GLY A 21 -23.88 17.33 2.69
N ILE A 22 -24.41 16.20 2.24
CA ILE A 22 -24.40 14.99 3.06
C ILE A 22 -23.46 14.02 2.34
N GLY A 23 -22.28 13.79 2.89
CA GLY A 23 -21.36 12.76 2.41
C GLY A 23 -19.97 13.24 2.04
N GLY A 24 -19.41 14.21 2.76
CA GLY A 24 -17.98 14.50 2.72
C GLY A 24 -17.14 13.55 3.56
N GLY A 25 -17.62 12.36 3.89
CA GLY A 25 -16.82 11.24 4.37
C GLY A 25 -16.20 10.51 3.18
N GLY A 26 -15.60 11.28 2.26
CA GLY A 26 -15.00 10.76 1.06
C GLY A 26 -13.67 10.08 1.37
N LEU A 27 -13.07 9.46 0.37
CA LEU A 27 -11.75 8.80 0.36
C LEU A 27 -10.65 9.59 1.09
N SER A 28 -10.82 10.90 1.33
CA SER A 28 -9.92 11.76 2.11
C SER A 28 -9.74 11.31 3.57
N ASP A 29 -10.71 10.63 4.16
CA ASP A 29 -10.59 10.15 5.55
C ASP A 29 -9.72 8.88 5.64
N TYR A 30 -9.56 8.15 4.52
CA TYR A 30 -8.73 6.96 4.45
C TYR A 30 -7.28 7.23 4.05
N TYR A 31 -6.98 8.42 3.53
CA TYR A 31 -5.65 8.77 3.04
C TYR A 31 -5.13 10.04 3.72
N GLY A 32 -3.83 10.07 3.97
CA GLY A 32 -3.08 11.24 4.41
C GLY A 32 -2.03 11.60 3.38
N LEU A 33 -1.90 12.89 3.05
CA LEU A 33 -0.87 13.35 2.13
C LEU A 33 0.52 13.25 2.76
N VAL A 34 1.44 12.57 2.09
CA VAL A 34 2.87 12.56 2.38
C VAL A 34 3.55 13.50 1.41
N ARG A 35 4.16 14.56 1.92
CA ARG A 35 4.94 15.51 1.12
C ARG A 35 6.38 15.05 0.93
N PRO A 36 7.13 15.62 -0.03
CA PRO A 36 8.57 15.34 -0.20
C PRO A 36 9.35 15.71 1.05
N GLN A 37 9.54 14.76 1.94
CA GLN A 37 10.27 14.89 3.20
C GLN A 37 10.61 13.52 3.77
N SER A 38 11.50 13.49 4.76
CA SER A 38 11.78 12.26 5.52
C SER A 38 10.60 11.93 6.43
N VAL A 39 10.07 10.71 6.29
CA VAL A 39 8.93 10.23 7.08
C VAL A 39 9.20 8.84 7.62
N ARG A 40 8.63 8.54 8.79
CA ARG A 40 8.61 7.18 9.34
C ARG A 40 7.53 6.38 8.63
N VAL A 41 7.86 5.14 8.27
CA VAL A 41 6.95 4.15 7.69
C VAL A 41 6.80 2.96 8.63
N GLY A 42 5.59 2.48 8.80
CA GLY A 42 5.29 1.40 9.75
C GLY A 42 5.74 1.72 11.18
N ASP A 43 5.69 0.71 12.07
CA ASP A 43 6.08 0.87 13.49
C ASP A 43 7.49 0.36 13.82
N GLY A 44 8.21 -0.18 12.82
CA GLY A 44 9.50 -0.85 13.05
C GLY A 44 10.75 0.04 13.01
N GLY A 45 10.58 1.35 12.91
CA GLY A 45 11.73 2.29 12.97
C GLY A 45 12.40 2.59 11.62
N MET A 46 11.83 2.16 10.50
CA MET A 46 12.32 2.56 9.17
C MET A 46 11.83 3.97 8.82
N THR A 47 12.72 4.77 8.26
CA THR A 47 12.42 6.10 7.68
C THR A 47 12.83 6.11 6.22
N VAL A 48 12.07 6.83 5.40
CA VAL A 48 12.33 7.04 3.97
C VAL A 48 12.11 8.50 3.63
N THR A 49 12.71 8.98 2.54
CA THR A 49 12.42 10.31 2.00
C THR A 49 11.52 10.16 0.77
N ALA A 50 10.29 10.65 0.86
CA ALA A 50 9.36 10.63 -0.25
C ALA A 50 9.89 11.53 -1.39
N PRO A 51 10.04 11.02 -2.62
CA PRO A 51 10.58 11.81 -3.74
C PRO A 51 9.58 12.83 -4.30
N ARG A 52 8.31 12.58 -4.12
CA ARG A 52 7.16 13.46 -4.48
C ARG A 52 6.00 13.25 -3.50
N GLU A 53 4.87 13.91 -3.74
CA GLU A 53 3.67 13.71 -2.93
C GLU A 53 3.07 12.32 -3.19
N TRP A 54 2.71 11.64 -2.10
CA TRP A 54 2.06 10.34 -2.08
C TRP A 54 0.83 10.38 -1.17
N ASN A 55 -0.14 9.52 -1.43
CA ASN A 55 -1.30 9.31 -0.57
C ASN A 55 -1.02 8.09 0.32
N ARG A 56 -0.82 8.33 1.61
CA ARG A 56 -0.61 7.30 2.65
C ARG A 56 -1.95 6.75 3.10
N GLN A 57 -2.16 5.45 3.01
CA GLN A 57 -3.34 4.82 3.59
C GLN A 57 -3.29 4.94 5.12
N ARG A 58 -4.37 5.49 5.71
CA ARG A 58 -4.50 5.58 7.16
C ARG A 58 -4.84 4.22 7.73
N ARG A 59 -4.16 3.84 8.79
CA ARG A 59 -4.47 2.62 9.53
C ARG A 59 -5.77 2.79 10.30
N LEU A 60 -6.62 1.77 10.26
CA LEU A 60 -7.75 1.66 11.16
C LEU A 60 -7.25 1.16 12.52
N PHE A 61 -7.92 1.55 13.61
CA PHE A 61 -7.55 1.22 14.99
C PHE A 61 -7.43 -0.29 15.29
N PHE A 62 -7.95 -1.13 14.42
CA PHE A 62 -7.99 -2.59 14.55
C PHE A 62 -7.00 -3.30 13.61
N ASP A 63 -6.09 -2.57 12.97
CA ASP A 63 -5.13 -3.17 12.04
C ASP A 63 -3.98 -3.82 12.81
N ASP A 64 -4.04 -5.15 12.95
CA ASP A 64 -3.01 -5.95 13.65
C ASP A 64 -1.65 -5.93 12.95
N VAL A 65 -1.58 -5.41 11.72
CA VAL A 65 -0.37 -5.42 10.89
C VAL A 65 0.34 -4.06 10.93
N ARG A 66 0.62 -3.56 12.10
CA ARG A 66 1.25 -2.26 12.35
C ARG A 66 2.64 -2.06 11.72
N TRP A 67 3.27 -3.13 11.25
CA TRP A 67 4.56 -3.07 10.54
C TRP A 67 4.43 -2.83 9.04
N VAL A 68 3.22 -2.96 8.49
CA VAL A 68 2.93 -2.74 7.07
C VAL A 68 2.27 -1.39 6.88
N GLU A 69 2.66 -0.70 5.83
CA GLU A 69 2.10 0.59 5.44
C GLU A 69 2.07 0.68 3.92
N ASP A 70 0.98 1.22 3.39
CA ASP A 70 0.75 1.32 1.95
C ASP A 70 0.54 2.78 1.53
N TRP A 71 1.17 3.16 0.43
CA TRP A 71 0.99 4.45 -0.23
C TRP A 71 0.53 4.24 -1.67
N THR A 72 -0.18 5.21 -2.22
CA THR A 72 -0.61 5.21 -3.62
C THR A 72 -0.53 6.62 -4.22
N LEU A 73 -0.27 6.72 -5.51
CA LEU A 73 -0.36 7.97 -6.28
C LEU A 73 -1.71 8.12 -6.94
N ASN A 74 -2.15 7.08 -7.64
CA ASN A 74 -3.29 7.10 -8.56
C ASN A 74 -4.49 6.31 -8.02
N GLY A 75 -4.35 5.72 -6.83
CA GLY A 75 -5.33 4.87 -6.20
C GLY A 75 -4.86 3.41 -6.10
N PRO A 76 -5.30 2.67 -5.04
CA PRO A 76 -4.74 1.36 -4.70
C PRO A 76 -5.00 0.28 -5.77
N LEU A 77 -5.97 0.49 -6.66
CA LEU A 77 -6.21 -0.41 -7.79
C LEU A 77 -5.21 -0.19 -8.94
N LEU A 78 -4.52 0.95 -8.99
CA LEU A 78 -3.60 1.31 -10.07
C LEU A 78 -2.14 1.15 -9.67
N ASP A 79 -1.79 1.62 -8.49
CA ASP A 79 -0.44 1.51 -7.93
C ASP A 79 -0.48 1.39 -6.41
N ASN A 80 0.46 0.65 -5.84
CA ASN A 80 0.63 0.48 -4.42
C ASN A 80 2.11 0.37 -4.06
N MET A 81 2.62 1.31 -3.26
CA MET A 81 3.95 1.28 -2.66
C MET A 81 3.83 0.78 -1.23
N SER A 82 4.27 -0.44 -0.98
CA SER A 82 4.19 -1.10 0.32
C SER A 82 5.51 -1.04 1.07
N PHE A 83 5.42 -0.78 2.37
CA PHE A 83 6.54 -0.78 3.30
C PHE A 83 6.31 -1.84 4.38
N ILE A 84 7.28 -2.71 4.60
CA ILE A 84 7.36 -3.60 5.75
C ILE A 84 8.50 -3.09 6.62
N SER A 85 8.16 -2.55 7.79
CA SER A 85 9.12 -1.92 8.69
C SER A 85 9.29 -2.75 9.95
N GLY A 86 10.21 -3.73 9.90
CA GLY A 86 10.60 -4.51 11.07
C GLY A 86 9.59 -5.56 11.50
N LEU A 87 8.98 -6.31 10.56
CA LEU A 87 8.10 -7.44 10.85
C LEU A 87 8.86 -8.47 11.73
N PRO A 88 8.38 -8.76 12.96
CA PRO A 88 9.08 -9.66 13.86
C PRO A 88 8.88 -11.14 13.50
N HIS A 89 9.81 -11.97 13.96
CA HIS A 89 9.67 -13.42 13.91
C HIS A 89 8.32 -13.90 14.44
N GLY A 90 7.72 -14.88 13.77
CA GLY A 90 6.44 -15.51 14.14
C GLY A 90 5.20 -14.68 13.79
N ARG A 91 5.33 -13.53 13.13
CA ARG A 91 4.20 -12.68 12.73
C ARG A 91 3.80 -12.88 11.28
N TYR A 92 2.52 -12.63 11.00
CA TYR A 92 1.98 -12.61 9.65
C TYR A 92 2.21 -11.27 8.97
N LEU A 93 2.38 -11.31 7.66
CA LEU A 93 2.50 -10.12 6.81
C LEU A 93 1.15 -9.42 6.60
N ILE A 94 0.07 -10.17 6.63
CA ILE A 94 -1.30 -9.69 6.43
C ILE A 94 -2.16 -10.01 7.65
N GLN A 95 -3.27 -9.28 7.82
CA GLN A 95 -4.28 -9.66 8.79
C GLN A 95 -4.89 -10.99 8.37
N THR A 96 -4.88 -11.98 9.27
CA THR A 96 -5.32 -13.34 8.98
C THR A 96 -6.51 -13.73 9.85
N ASN A 97 -7.54 -14.32 9.23
CA ASN A 97 -8.53 -15.11 9.93
C ASN A 97 -8.06 -16.59 10.04
N ARG A 98 -8.82 -17.47 10.66
CA ARG A 98 -8.45 -18.88 10.83
C ARG A 98 -8.20 -19.61 9.50
N ARG A 99 -8.92 -19.26 8.45
CA ARG A 99 -8.79 -19.87 7.11
C ARG A 99 -7.53 -19.38 6.41
N ASP A 100 -7.29 -18.08 6.44
CA ASP A 100 -6.13 -17.44 5.80
C ASP A 100 -4.83 -17.86 6.46
N ALA A 101 -4.83 -18.03 7.80
CA ALA A 101 -3.67 -18.48 8.58
C ALA A 101 -3.15 -19.88 8.19
N GLN A 102 -3.94 -20.68 7.47
CA GLN A 102 -3.51 -21.97 6.93
C GLN A 102 -2.79 -21.83 5.58
N GLN A 103 -2.99 -20.70 4.88
CA GLN A 103 -2.51 -20.48 3.52
C GLN A 103 -1.33 -19.51 3.46
N VAL A 104 -1.18 -18.65 4.47
CA VAL A 104 -0.09 -17.67 4.53
C VAL A 104 0.90 -18.07 5.61
N PRO A 105 2.17 -18.31 5.29
CA PRO A 105 3.17 -18.61 6.30
C PRO A 105 3.48 -17.38 7.17
N ARG A 106 3.89 -17.64 8.42
CA ARG A 106 4.45 -16.61 9.28
C ARG A 106 5.89 -16.33 8.86
N PHE A 107 6.32 -15.11 9.04
CA PHE A 107 7.72 -14.76 8.87
C PHE A 107 8.58 -15.44 9.94
N HIS A 108 9.67 -16.06 9.54
CA HIS A 108 10.71 -16.58 10.42
C HIS A 108 12.04 -15.89 10.09
N SER A 109 12.79 -15.51 11.12
CA SER A 109 14.03 -14.73 10.97
C SER A 109 15.17 -15.47 10.23
N ASN A 110 15.06 -16.78 10.09
CA ASN A 110 15.98 -17.63 9.33
C ASN A 110 15.51 -17.95 7.90
N MET A 111 14.41 -17.34 7.45
CA MET A 111 13.95 -17.51 6.08
C MET A 111 14.98 -17.00 5.08
N THR A 112 15.18 -17.78 4.03
CA THR A 112 15.97 -17.40 2.85
C THR A 112 15.19 -16.45 1.94
N ALA A 113 15.87 -15.79 0.99
CA ALA A 113 15.21 -14.91 0.02
C ALA A 113 14.09 -15.60 -0.77
N PRO A 114 14.25 -16.85 -1.27
CA PRO A 114 13.15 -17.59 -1.92
C PRO A 114 11.95 -17.86 -0.99
N GLU A 115 12.20 -18.15 0.28
CA GLU A 115 11.11 -18.40 1.25
C GLU A 115 10.32 -17.12 1.57
N ILE A 116 11.01 -15.98 1.69
CA ILE A 116 10.35 -14.67 1.86
C ILE A 116 9.54 -14.29 0.60
N GLN A 117 10.09 -14.54 -0.59
CA GLN A 117 9.37 -14.35 -1.85
C GLN A 117 8.09 -15.21 -1.90
N SER A 118 8.18 -16.51 -1.53
CA SER A 118 7.02 -17.41 -1.48
C SER A 118 5.98 -16.98 -0.42
N MET A 119 6.42 -16.42 0.71
CA MET A 119 5.53 -15.85 1.72
C MET A 119 4.76 -14.65 1.16
N LEU A 120 5.41 -13.77 0.40
CA LEU A 120 4.77 -12.63 -0.27
C LEU A 120 3.79 -13.08 -1.34
N GLU A 121 4.17 -14.05 -2.18
CA GLU A 121 3.26 -14.65 -3.17
C GLU A 121 1.99 -15.20 -2.49
N SER A 122 2.12 -15.92 -1.38
CA SER A 122 0.98 -16.43 -0.61
C SER A 122 0.08 -15.29 -0.10
N ALA A 123 0.68 -14.18 0.35
CA ALA A 123 -0.08 -13.01 0.79
C ALA A 123 -0.83 -12.34 -0.39
N PHE A 124 -0.22 -12.24 -1.56
CA PHE A 124 -0.87 -11.73 -2.78
C PHE A 124 -2.05 -12.61 -3.20
N ARG A 125 -1.90 -13.93 -3.15
CA ARG A 125 -2.99 -14.87 -3.48
C ARG A 125 -4.17 -14.75 -2.53
N VAL A 126 -3.90 -14.67 -1.24
CA VAL A 126 -4.96 -14.66 -0.22
C VAL A 126 -5.65 -13.30 -0.10
N ARG A 127 -4.89 -12.20 -0.10
CA ARG A 127 -5.44 -10.84 0.11
C ARG A 127 -5.68 -10.09 -1.19
N GLY A 128 -4.78 -10.19 -2.16
CA GLY A 128 -4.86 -9.49 -3.43
C GLY A 128 -5.61 -10.24 -4.52
N GLY A 129 -6.06 -11.48 -4.26
CA GLY A 129 -6.75 -12.29 -5.26
C GLY A 129 -5.89 -12.62 -6.48
N ALA A 130 -4.56 -12.62 -6.35
CA ALA A 130 -3.66 -12.94 -7.45
C ALA A 130 -3.91 -14.36 -7.97
N VAL A 131 -4.31 -14.45 -9.23
CA VAL A 131 -4.68 -15.72 -9.88
C VAL A 131 -3.45 -16.39 -10.47
N ASP A 132 -2.59 -15.63 -11.16
CA ASP A 132 -1.35 -16.11 -11.78
C ASP A 132 -0.20 -15.24 -11.28
N PHE A 133 0.72 -15.82 -10.51
CA PHE A 133 1.87 -15.12 -9.96
C PHE A 133 3.17 -15.72 -10.50
N LYS A 134 4.03 -14.86 -11.06
CA LYS A 134 5.30 -15.24 -11.68
C LYS A 134 6.43 -14.41 -11.10
N THR A 135 7.43 -15.07 -10.53
CA THR A 135 8.71 -14.44 -10.20
C THR A 135 9.54 -14.31 -11.47
N LEU A 136 9.92 -13.09 -11.83
CA LEU A 136 10.72 -12.79 -13.01
C LEU A 136 12.22 -12.83 -12.72
N SER A 137 12.62 -12.37 -11.54
CA SER A 137 14.01 -12.39 -11.08
C SER A 137 14.10 -12.43 -9.56
N LEU A 138 15.17 -13.01 -9.04
CA LEU A 138 15.56 -12.95 -7.63
C LEU A 138 17.09 -12.82 -7.59
N GLN A 139 17.60 -11.74 -6.99
CA GLN A 139 19.02 -11.45 -6.99
C GLN A 139 19.47 -10.78 -5.68
N PRO A 140 20.73 -10.98 -5.26
CA PRO A 140 21.29 -10.26 -4.13
C PRO A 140 21.26 -8.74 -4.38
N ARG A 141 20.93 -7.97 -3.35
CA ARG A 141 20.95 -6.51 -3.37
C ARG A 141 21.17 -5.97 -1.96
N GLN A 142 22.02 -4.95 -1.82
CA GLN A 142 22.16 -4.24 -0.56
C GLN A 142 20.88 -3.43 -0.25
N PHE A 143 20.43 -3.49 1.00
CA PHE A 143 19.32 -2.69 1.49
C PHE A 143 19.63 -2.16 2.90
N VAL A 144 19.53 -0.86 3.10
CA VAL A 144 19.84 -0.16 4.38
C VAL A 144 21.25 -0.49 4.88
N GLY A 145 22.21 -0.61 3.94
CA GLY A 145 23.61 -0.95 4.26
C GLY A 145 23.84 -2.40 4.72
N GLN A 146 22.86 -3.28 4.57
CA GLN A 146 22.94 -4.70 4.93
C GLN A 146 22.76 -5.60 3.69
N PRO A 147 23.33 -6.80 3.70
CA PRO A 147 23.03 -7.81 2.69
C PRO A 147 21.53 -8.08 2.64
N GLY A 148 20.95 -8.02 1.46
CA GLY A 148 19.54 -8.26 1.22
C GLY A 148 19.34 -8.83 -0.19
N PHE A 149 18.14 -8.69 -0.71
CA PHE A 149 17.76 -9.19 -2.03
C PHE A 149 16.73 -8.30 -2.69
N GLN A 150 16.64 -8.42 -4.00
CA GLN A 150 15.59 -7.88 -4.84
C GLN A 150 14.90 -9.01 -5.56
N PHE A 151 13.59 -8.93 -5.73
CA PHE A 151 12.87 -9.75 -6.68
C PHE A 151 11.88 -8.92 -7.49
N ASP A 152 11.76 -9.30 -8.76
CA ASP A 152 10.78 -8.75 -9.69
C ASP A 152 9.71 -9.81 -9.95
N PHE A 153 8.46 -9.39 -10.05
CA PHE A 153 7.34 -10.29 -10.25
C PHE A 153 6.26 -9.68 -11.15
N GLU A 154 5.42 -10.54 -11.69
CA GLU A 154 4.16 -10.18 -12.35
C GLU A 154 3.05 -11.05 -11.78
N HIS A 155 1.85 -10.52 -11.74
CA HIS A 155 0.66 -11.30 -11.42
C HIS A 155 -0.57 -10.77 -12.15
N LEU A 156 -1.56 -11.66 -12.33
CA LEU A 156 -2.90 -11.31 -12.75
C LEU A 156 -3.73 -11.13 -11.48
N ASP A 157 -4.38 -9.98 -11.30
CA ASP A 157 -5.27 -9.75 -10.16
C ASP A 157 -6.68 -10.32 -10.41
N SER A 158 -7.57 -10.21 -9.42
CA SER A 158 -8.95 -10.68 -9.51
C SER A 158 -9.80 -9.96 -10.56
N ASP A 159 -9.38 -8.77 -10.99
CA ASP A 159 -10.05 -7.96 -12.02
C ASP A 159 -9.46 -8.19 -13.41
N GLU A 160 -8.68 -9.26 -13.55
CA GLU A 160 -8.01 -9.66 -14.82
C GLU A 160 -7.02 -8.61 -15.34
N VAL A 161 -6.46 -7.79 -14.46
CA VAL A 161 -5.46 -6.79 -14.80
C VAL A 161 -4.06 -7.32 -14.50
N TRP A 162 -3.17 -7.27 -15.51
CA TRP A 162 -1.77 -7.59 -15.30
C TRP A 162 -1.05 -6.50 -14.53
N ARG A 163 -0.48 -6.91 -13.41
CA ARG A 163 0.33 -6.07 -12.54
C ARG A 163 1.78 -6.51 -12.56
N LYS A 164 2.68 -5.59 -12.30
CA LYS A 164 4.10 -5.84 -12.16
C LYS A 164 4.62 -5.21 -10.88
N GLY A 165 5.56 -5.89 -10.25
CA GLY A 165 6.14 -5.38 -9.03
C GLY A 165 7.64 -5.62 -8.92
N ARG A 166 8.26 -4.87 -8.04
CA ARG A 166 9.62 -5.02 -7.55
C ARG A 166 9.63 -4.85 -6.05
N ALA A 167 10.30 -5.75 -5.35
CA ALA A 167 10.55 -5.64 -3.93
C ALA A 167 12.05 -5.65 -3.65
N VAL A 168 12.48 -4.84 -2.68
CA VAL A 168 13.84 -4.84 -2.12
C VAL A 168 13.73 -5.07 -0.63
N ALA A 169 14.44 -6.06 -0.10
CA ALA A 169 14.27 -6.53 1.26
C ALA A 169 15.59 -6.94 1.92
N ALA A 170 15.61 -6.91 3.25
CA ALA A 170 16.65 -7.53 4.09
C ALA A 170 16.06 -8.01 5.41
N VAL A 171 16.67 -9.07 5.97
CA VAL A 171 16.42 -9.46 7.36
C VAL A 171 17.54 -8.87 8.22
N ILE A 172 17.18 -7.97 9.13
CA ILE A 172 18.12 -7.22 9.97
C ILE A 172 17.70 -7.42 11.42
N ASP A 173 18.60 -7.89 12.27
CA ASP A 173 18.34 -8.18 13.69
C ASP A 173 17.07 -9.05 13.90
N GLY A 174 16.91 -10.07 13.03
CA GLY A 174 15.79 -11.02 13.08
C GLY A 174 14.44 -10.45 12.67
N ARG A 175 14.39 -9.27 12.03
CA ARG A 175 13.19 -8.60 11.54
C ARG A 175 13.26 -8.38 10.04
N LEU A 176 12.12 -8.50 9.36
CA LEU A 176 12.03 -8.22 7.92
C LEU A 176 11.76 -6.75 7.67
N TYR A 177 12.59 -6.16 6.82
CA TYR A 177 12.41 -4.83 6.23
C TYR A 177 12.28 -4.98 4.73
N LEU A 178 11.31 -4.27 4.13
CA LEU A 178 11.05 -4.36 2.69
C LEU A 178 10.39 -3.07 2.20
N ILE A 179 10.73 -2.66 0.97
CA ILE A 179 9.99 -1.67 0.19
C ILE A 179 9.63 -2.34 -1.14
N MET A 180 8.36 -2.19 -1.55
CA MET A 180 7.83 -2.85 -2.75
C MET A 180 6.88 -1.93 -3.48
N ILE A 181 6.99 -1.90 -4.81
CA ILE A 181 5.95 -1.39 -5.71
C ILE A 181 5.18 -2.56 -6.31
N ASP A 182 3.88 -2.45 -6.37
CA ASP A 182 2.97 -3.29 -7.15
C ASP A 182 2.02 -2.37 -7.92
N ALA A 183 2.05 -2.40 -9.25
CA ALA A 183 1.28 -1.48 -10.06
C ALA A 183 0.85 -2.11 -11.39
N VAL A 184 -0.20 -1.56 -12.01
CA VAL A 184 -0.65 -1.96 -13.34
C VAL A 184 0.53 -1.85 -14.32
N ARG A 185 0.80 -2.96 -15.01
CA ARG A 185 2.04 -3.22 -15.75
C ARG A 185 2.36 -2.20 -16.83
N SER A 186 1.35 -1.76 -17.57
CA SER A 186 1.55 -1.02 -18.82
C SER A 186 1.98 0.43 -18.63
N HIS A 187 1.47 1.13 -17.61
CA HIS A 187 1.68 2.58 -17.42
C HIS A 187 2.21 2.90 -16.03
N TYR A 188 1.52 2.47 -14.99
CA TYR A 188 1.80 2.88 -13.62
C TYR A 188 3.08 2.28 -13.04
N TYR A 189 3.43 1.05 -13.43
CA TYR A 189 4.66 0.43 -12.94
C TYR A 189 5.93 1.17 -13.42
N PRO A 190 6.12 1.49 -14.73
CA PRO A 190 7.29 2.26 -15.17
C PRO A 190 7.40 3.62 -14.50
N GLU A 191 6.28 4.32 -14.29
CA GLU A 191 6.27 5.63 -13.63
C GLU A 191 6.69 5.56 -12.15
N ALA A 192 6.21 4.55 -11.43
CA ALA A 192 6.48 4.41 -9.99
C ALA A 192 7.85 3.77 -9.69
N LEU A 193 8.51 3.16 -10.67
CA LEU A 193 9.78 2.47 -10.46
C LEU A 193 10.91 3.40 -10.01
N ALA A 194 10.99 4.60 -10.56
CA ALA A 194 11.99 5.59 -10.15
C ALA A 194 11.77 6.03 -8.70
N ASP A 195 10.54 6.13 -8.26
CA ASP A 195 10.20 6.46 -6.88
C ASP A 195 10.56 5.32 -5.92
N LEU A 196 10.33 4.06 -6.30
CA LEU A 196 10.80 2.91 -5.53
C LEU A 196 12.31 2.99 -5.30
N GLU A 197 13.09 3.24 -6.37
CA GLU A 197 14.55 3.31 -6.27
C GLU A 197 15.00 4.47 -5.36
N ALA A 198 14.35 5.63 -5.43
CA ALA A 198 14.62 6.77 -4.56
C ALA A 198 14.27 6.46 -3.09
N LEU A 199 13.13 5.81 -2.83
CA LEU A 199 12.72 5.38 -1.50
C LEU A 199 13.70 4.37 -0.90
N VAL A 200 14.12 3.37 -1.69
CA VAL A 200 15.11 2.36 -1.28
C VAL A 200 16.46 3.02 -0.96
N ALA A 201 16.92 3.96 -1.80
CA ALA A 201 18.19 4.66 -1.60
C ALA A 201 18.19 5.56 -0.35
N SER A 202 17.02 6.12 0.01
CA SER A 202 16.87 7.01 1.18
C SER A 202 16.55 6.27 2.47
N ALA A 203 16.27 4.96 2.41
CA ALA A 203 15.84 4.18 3.55
C ALA A 203 16.90 4.11 4.65
N GLN A 204 16.49 4.35 5.89
CA GLN A 204 17.34 4.28 7.08
C GLN A 204 16.60 3.61 8.22
N LEU A 205 17.33 2.90 9.09
CA LEU A 205 16.78 2.36 10.34
C LEU A 205 17.19 3.27 11.50
N ARG A 206 16.21 3.60 12.34
CA ARG A 206 16.49 4.22 13.65
C ARG A 206 17.03 3.13 14.57
N ARG A 207 18.19 3.38 15.11
CA ARG A 207 18.76 2.64 16.25
C ARG A 207 18.07 3.05 17.54
#